data_199aee6562ff9fbda66b18ffc2bc2929
#
_entry.id   199aee6562ff9fbda66b18ffc2bc2929
#
_cell.length_a   1.000
_cell.length_b   1.000
_cell.length_c   1.000
_cell.angle_alpha   90.00
_cell.angle_beta   90.00
_cell.angle_gamma   90.00
#
_symmetry.space_group_name_H-M   'P 1'
#
loop_
_entity.id
_entity.type
_entity.pdbx_description
1 polymer ?
#
loop_
_entity_poly.entity_id
_entity_poly.type
_entity_poly.pdbx_seq_one_letter_code
_entity_poly.pdbx_strand_id
1 'polypeptide(L)'
;MEDNTGEFWRTRFVELQKINMRASGRERLNMETAPALIKEFEEKNPGVNSKVTVNETNVDWEIILSAELKMRFFVQSQVKGSIMQKVDAGFVKLADAKFFSNPIPEIQDFVEKFSDMQQEFSDWKIQGQKFGKLQKITGEFIKAIVMKKIKGQNIQWQLETDASHFVLLVEKNGGRKEYQISMADFVSEVEKIEF
;
A
#
# COMPACT_ATOMS: atom_id res chain seq x y z
N MET A 1 1.17 -13.66 -4.97
CA MET A 1 0.46 -12.58 -4.24
C MET A 1 1.52 -11.55 -3.90
N GLU A 2 1.60 -10.48 -4.68
CA GLU A 2 2.51 -9.38 -4.37
C GLU A 2 2.19 -8.85 -2.98
N ASP A 3 3.23 -8.67 -2.19
CA ASP A 3 3.10 -8.16 -0.83
C ASP A 3 2.69 -6.68 -0.89
N ASN A 4 1.39 -6.44 -0.91
CA ASN A 4 0.80 -5.09 -0.96
C ASN A 4 0.99 -4.29 0.34
N THR A 5 1.82 -4.76 1.27
CA THR A 5 2.05 -4.08 2.55
C THR A 5 2.62 -2.66 2.37
N GLY A 6 3.42 -2.46 1.33
CA GLY A 6 3.94 -1.14 0.97
C GLY A 6 2.88 -0.15 0.49
N GLU A 7 1.78 -0.61 -0.11
CA GLU A 7 0.73 0.26 -0.66
C GLU A 7 -0.04 1.01 0.43
N PHE A 8 -0.25 0.38 1.59
CA PHE A 8 -0.89 1.03 2.73
C PHE A 8 -0.12 2.30 3.15
N TRP A 9 1.18 2.20 3.37
CA TRP A 9 2.03 3.31 3.81
C TRP A 9 2.27 4.33 2.70
N ARG A 10 2.45 3.86 1.47
CA ARG A 10 2.55 4.70 0.29
C ARG A 10 1.35 5.64 0.16
N THR A 11 0.14 5.11 0.26
CA THR A 11 -1.11 5.89 0.14
C THR A 11 -1.17 7.00 1.20
N ARG A 12 -0.84 6.70 2.44
CA ARG A 12 -0.85 7.68 3.54
C ARG A 12 0.21 8.76 3.37
N PHE A 13 1.39 8.41 2.90
CA PHE A 13 2.44 9.38 2.62
C PHE A 13 2.08 10.32 1.44
N VAL A 14 1.48 9.78 0.40
CA VAL A 14 0.99 10.59 -0.74
C VAL A 14 -0.12 11.54 -0.29
N GLU A 15 -0.98 11.12 0.63
CA GLU A 15 -2.02 12.00 1.19
C GLU A 15 -1.43 13.16 1.98
N LEU A 16 -0.37 12.94 2.75
CA LEU A 16 0.40 14.00 3.42
C LEU A 16 0.87 15.07 2.42
N GLN A 17 1.40 14.65 1.27
CA GLN A 17 1.77 15.58 0.19
C GLN A 17 0.58 16.36 -0.35
N LYS A 18 -0.55 15.71 -0.59
CA LYS A 18 -1.77 16.38 -1.10
C LYS A 18 -2.28 17.43 -0.13
N ILE A 19 -2.23 17.18 1.18
CA ILE A 19 -2.60 18.14 2.21
C ILE A 19 -1.65 19.34 2.15
N ASN A 20 -0.34 19.11 2.09
CA ASN A 20 0.66 20.16 1.98
C ASN A 20 0.45 21.05 0.74
N MET A 21 0.11 20.47 -0.40
CA MET A 21 -0.18 21.22 -1.64
C MET A 21 -1.38 22.17 -1.50
N ARG A 22 -2.34 21.84 -0.61
CA ARG A 22 -3.53 22.68 -0.35
C ARG A 22 -3.27 23.75 0.71
N ALA A 23 -2.15 23.67 1.43
CA ALA A 23 -1.77 24.62 2.47
C ALA A 23 -1.21 25.91 1.86
N SER A 24 -2.08 26.77 1.37
CA SER A 24 -1.71 28.08 0.81
C SER A 24 -1.24 29.06 1.89
N GLY A 25 -0.23 29.88 1.57
CA GLY A 25 0.25 30.95 2.45
C GLY A 25 1.20 30.52 3.56
N ARG A 26 1.57 29.25 3.63
CA ARG A 26 2.55 28.75 4.59
C ARG A 26 3.97 29.01 4.07
N GLU A 27 4.85 29.46 4.94
CA GLU A 27 6.27 29.65 4.59
C GLU A 27 6.90 28.32 4.12
N ARG A 28 7.93 28.45 3.29
CA ARG A 28 8.69 27.29 2.83
C ARG A 28 9.71 26.88 3.89
N LEU A 29 9.88 25.60 4.06
CA LEU A 29 11.02 25.09 4.79
C LEU A 29 12.27 25.22 3.90
N ASN A 30 13.31 25.86 4.38
CA ASN A 30 14.57 26.07 3.69
C ASN A 30 15.75 25.70 4.61
N MET A 31 16.96 25.74 4.08
CA MET A 31 18.16 25.34 4.82
C MET A 31 18.43 26.20 6.07
N GLU A 32 18.04 27.47 6.08
CA GLU A 32 18.26 28.38 7.20
C GLU A 32 17.28 28.11 8.34
N THR A 33 16.02 27.87 8.00
CA THR A 33 14.92 27.69 8.98
C THR A 33 14.75 26.23 9.43
N ALA A 34 15.13 25.26 8.59
CA ALA A 34 14.90 23.84 8.88
C ALA A 34 15.53 23.36 10.20
N PRO A 35 16.80 23.67 10.56
CA PRO A 35 17.37 23.14 11.79
C PRO A 35 16.61 23.58 13.04
N ALA A 36 16.17 24.84 13.10
CA ALA A 36 15.43 25.37 14.23
C ALA A 36 14.01 24.76 14.32
N LEU A 37 13.32 24.67 13.19
CA LEU A 37 11.95 24.12 13.13
C LEU A 37 11.93 22.62 13.39
N ILE A 38 12.94 21.88 12.93
CA ILE A 38 13.07 20.44 13.23
C ILE A 38 13.37 20.23 14.71
N LYS A 39 14.24 21.06 15.30
CA LYS A 39 14.48 21.00 16.75
C LYS A 39 13.21 21.26 17.56
N GLU A 40 12.41 22.23 17.17
CA GLU A 40 11.10 22.49 17.80
C GLU A 40 10.15 21.29 17.67
N PHE A 41 10.14 20.62 16.52
CA PHE A 41 9.42 19.38 16.33
C PHE A 41 9.90 18.27 17.28
N GLU A 42 11.21 18.07 17.41
CA GLU A 42 11.81 17.08 18.32
C GLU A 42 11.45 17.35 19.78
N GLU A 43 11.49 18.63 20.20
CA GLU A 43 11.10 19.04 21.55
C GLU A 43 9.60 18.75 21.86
N LYS A 44 8.75 18.91 20.86
CA LYS A 44 7.30 18.59 20.97
C LYS A 44 7.02 17.09 20.94
N ASN A 45 7.94 16.29 20.37
CA ASN A 45 7.77 14.84 20.18
C ASN A 45 8.94 14.05 20.79
N PRO A 46 9.15 14.10 22.11
CA PRO A 46 10.32 13.49 22.75
C PRO A 46 10.38 11.96 22.62
N GLY A 47 9.29 11.30 22.22
CA GLY A 47 9.23 9.86 21.94
C GLY A 47 9.57 9.47 20.52
N VAL A 48 9.75 10.45 19.62
CA VAL A 48 10.05 10.20 18.22
C VAL A 48 11.56 10.08 18.01
N ASN A 49 12.00 9.01 17.37
CA ASN A 49 13.40 8.84 17.00
C ASN A 49 13.67 9.63 15.72
N SER A 50 14.34 10.76 15.85
CA SER A 50 14.68 11.69 14.78
C SER A 50 16.21 11.86 14.68
N LYS A 51 16.68 11.98 13.45
CA LYS A 51 18.11 12.22 13.16
C LYS A 51 18.24 13.32 12.12
N VAL A 52 18.97 14.38 12.47
CA VAL A 52 19.24 15.51 11.59
C VAL A 52 20.72 15.58 11.25
N THR A 53 21.02 15.77 9.98
CA THR A 53 22.37 16.04 9.50
C THR A 53 22.34 17.33 8.67
N VAL A 54 23.08 18.33 9.11
CA VAL A 54 23.20 19.60 8.39
C VAL A 54 24.50 19.57 7.57
N ASN A 55 24.37 19.67 6.27
CA ASN A 55 25.48 19.73 5.32
C ASN A 55 25.55 21.14 4.68
N GLU A 56 26.60 21.43 3.95
CA GLU A 56 26.76 22.71 3.24
C GLU A 56 25.66 23.00 2.22
N THR A 57 25.05 21.96 1.64
CA THR A 57 24.11 22.07 0.53
C THR A 57 22.70 21.58 0.85
N ASN A 58 22.49 20.93 1.99
CA ASN A 58 21.18 20.40 2.39
C ASN A 58 21.09 20.14 3.89
N VAL A 59 19.85 20.04 4.37
CA VAL A 59 19.53 19.42 5.66
C VAL A 59 18.87 18.07 5.38
N ASP A 60 19.45 17.01 5.91
CA ASP A 60 18.93 15.64 5.82
C ASP A 60 18.28 15.29 7.15
N TRP A 61 16.97 15.03 7.11
CA TRP A 61 16.17 14.74 8.28
C TRP A 61 15.50 13.38 8.14
N GLU A 62 15.82 12.48 9.06
CA GLU A 62 15.28 11.12 9.12
C GLU A 62 14.41 10.95 10.37
N ILE A 63 13.20 10.42 10.20
CA ILE A 63 12.26 10.11 11.27
C ILE A 63 12.02 8.61 11.24
N ILE A 64 12.42 7.92 12.31
CA ILE A 64 12.24 6.48 12.47
C ILE A 64 10.91 6.26 13.18
N LEU A 65 9.90 5.80 12.44
CA LEU A 65 8.55 5.57 12.93
C LEU A 65 8.42 4.22 13.66
N SER A 66 9.14 3.20 13.15
CA SER A 66 9.23 1.87 13.76
C SER A 66 10.50 1.16 13.31
N ALA A 67 10.74 -0.07 13.79
CA ALA A 67 11.84 -0.90 13.31
C ALA A 67 11.78 -1.19 11.79
N GLU A 68 10.60 -1.07 11.18
CA GLU A 68 10.34 -1.43 9.78
C GLU A 68 10.00 -0.24 8.89
N LEU A 69 9.74 0.95 9.47
CA LEU A 69 9.24 2.10 8.71
C LEU A 69 9.95 3.39 9.12
N LYS A 70 10.38 4.18 8.13
CA LYS A 70 10.94 5.51 8.33
C LYS A 70 10.55 6.48 7.23
N MET A 71 10.59 7.77 7.55
CA MET A 71 10.54 8.85 6.59
C MET A 71 11.90 9.55 6.51
N ARG A 72 12.22 10.12 5.36
CA ARG A 72 13.44 10.90 5.15
C ARG A 72 13.13 12.12 4.31
N PHE A 73 13.61 13.27 4.75
CA PHE A 73 13.40 14.55 4.09
C PHE A 73 14.73 15.21 3.77
N PHE A 74 14.89 15.65 2.53
CA PHE A 74 15.97 16.48 2.06
C PHE A 74 15.49 17.91 1.88
N VAL A 75 16.03 18.83 2.65
CA VAL A 75 15.72 20.25 2.57
C VAL A 75 16.84 20.96 1.83
N GLN A 76 16.49 21.56 0.70
CA GLN A 76 17.34 22.42 -0.12
C GLN A 76 16.53 23.68 -0.49
N SER A 77 16.57 24.09 -1.75
CA SER A 77 15.61 25.07 -2.30
C SER A 77 14.18 24.56 -2.33
N GLN A 78 14.03 23.24 -2.27
CA GLN A 78 12.77 22.49 -2.24
C GLN A 78 12.90 21.33 -1.26
N VAL A 79 11.80 20.99 -0.58
CA VAL A 79 11.77 19.81 0.30
C VAL A 79 11.35 18.58 -0.52
N LYS A 80 12.18 17.55 -0.48
CA LYS A 80 11.87 16.23 -1.02
C LYS A 80 11.75 15.25 0.13
N GLY A 81 10.63 14.55 0.22
CA GLY A 81 10.40 13.53 1.23
C GLY A 81 10.23 12.15 0.61
N SER A 82 10.55 11.12 1.38
CA SER A 82 10.31 9.73 1.03
C SER A 82 9.86 8.94 2.24
N ILE A 83 9.03 7.92 2.02
CA ILE A 83 8.74 6.89 3.01
C ILE A 83 9.41 5.60 2.58
N MET A 84 10.00 4.89 3.52
CA MET A 84 10.84 3.72 3.27
C MET A 84 10.47 2.60 4.23
N GLN A 85 10.39 1.38 3.71
CA GLN A 85 10.11 0.17 4.47
C GLN A 85 11.33 -0.74 4.51
N LYS A 86 11.57 -1.39 5.65
CA LYS A 86 12.62 -2.38 5.82
C LYS A 86 12.25 -3.69 5.14
N VAL A 87 13.20 -4.21 4.38
CA VAL A 87 13.19 -5.57 3.80
C VAL A 87 14.50 -6.26 4.18
N ASP A 88 14.65 -7.53 3.85
CA ASP A 88 15.85 -8.31 4.22
C ASP A 88 17.17 -7.64 3.78
N ALA A 89 17.17 -7.00 2.62
CA ALA A 89 18.34 -6.30 2.06
C ALA A 89 18.54 -4.85 2.57
N GLY A 90 17.69 -4.35 3.48
CA GLY A 90 17.73 -2.97 3.97
C GLY A 90 16.41 -2.21 3.79
N PHE A 91 16.47 -0.88 3.64
CA PHE A 91 15.29 -0.06 3.42
C PHE A 91 15.02 0.16 1.93
N VAL A 92 13.81 -0.18 1.48
CA VAL A 92 13.32 0.15 0.13
C VAL A 92 12.36 1.34 0.19
N LYS A 93 12.42 2.18 -0.82
CA LYS A 93 11.57 3.34 -0.96
C LYS A 93 10.19 2.91 -1.47
N LEU A 94 9.15 3.31 -0.75
CA LEU A 94 7.75 3.07 -1.12
C LEU A 94 7.16 4.22 -1.94
N ALA A 95 7.51 5.46 -1.58
CA ALA A 95 7.07 6.66 -2.29
C ALA A 95 8.04 7.82 -2.11
N ASP A 96 8.00 8.74 -3.08
CA ASP A 96 8.63 10.06 -3.06
C ASP A 96 7.58 11.16 -3.15
N ALA A 97 7.84 12.29 -2.51
CA ALA A 97 7.01 13.47 -2.61
C ALA A 97 7.84 14.75 -2.62
N LYS A 98 7.35 15.78 -3.31
CA LYS A 98 7.86 17.14 -3.22
C LYS A 98 6.88 17.97 -2.43
N PHE A 99 7.41 18.76 -1.49
CA PHE A 99 6.63 19.66 -0.65
C PHE A 99 6.91 21.10 -1.03
N PHE A 100 5.86 21.87 -1.25
CA PHE A 100 5.94 23.25 -1.72
C PHE A 100 5.89 24.26 -0.57
N SER A 101 5.36 23.86 0.57
CA SER A 101 5.35 24.61 1.82
C SER A 101 6.01 23.79 2.93
N ASN A 102 6.21 24.39 4.11
CA ASN A 102 6.75 23.68 5.27
C ASN A 102 5.90 22.45 5.60
N PRO A 103 6.43 21.22 5.50
CA PRO A 103 5.68 19.98 5.73
C PRO A 103 5.61 19.56 7.21
N ILE A 104 6.26 20.28 8.13
CA ILE A 104 6.33 19.89 9.55
C ILE A 104 4.95 19.70 10.17
N PRO A 105 3.93 20.56 9.92
CA PRO A 105 2.60 20.33 10.47
C PRO A 105 1.96 19.02 10.03
N GLU A 106 2.10 18.64 8.76
CA GLU A 106 1.58 17.37 8.25
C GLU A 106 2.36 16.18 8.81
N ILE A 107 3.68 16.32 8.97
CA ILE A 107 4.54 15.32 9.60
C ILE A 107 4.15 15.13 11.06
N GLN A 108 3.87 16.22 11.77
CA GLN A 108 3.41 16.22 13.16
C GLN A 108 2.10 15.39 13.28
N ASP A 109 1.10 15.70 12.47
CA ASP A 109 -0.18 14.99 12.44
C ASP A 109 0.00 13.50 12.09
N PHE A 110 0.90 13.18 11.16
CA PHE A 110 1.22 11.80 10.80
C PHE A 110 1.84 11.03 11.97
N VAL A 111 2.79 11.64 12.67
CA VAL A 111 3.47 11.03 13.81
C VAL A 111 2.50 10.81 14.98
N GLU A 112 1.66 11.78 15.27
CA GLU A 112 0.63 11.68 16.32
C GLU A 112 -0.36 10.56 16.06
N LYS A 113 -0.75 10.34 14.80
CA LYS A 113 -1.69 9.29 14.38
C LYS A 113 -1.02 7.95 14.06
N PHE A 114 0.31 7.87 14.16
CA PHE A 114 1.04 6.69 13.70
C PHE A 114 0.63 5.40 14.41
N SER A 115 0.36 5.46 15.72
CA SER A 115 -0.09 4.29 16.49
C SER A 115 -1.42 3.75 15.97
N ASP A 116 -2.38 4.63 15.69
CA ASP A 116 -3.68 4.24 15.14
C ASP A 116 -3.54 3.67 13.73
N MET A 117 -2.68 4.29 12.90
CA MET A 117 -2.36 3.76 11.57
C MET A 117 -1.69 2.40 11.60
N GLN A 118 -0.85 2.12 12.62
CA GLN A 118 -0.27 0.78 12.80
C GLN A 118 -1.34 -0.26 13.12
N GLN A 119 -2.33 0.08 13.93
CA GLN A 119 -3.46 -0.81 14.21
C GLN A 119 -4.29 -1.07 12.95
N GLU A 120 -4.65 -0.01 12.22
CA GLU A 120 -5.35 -0.13 10.94
C GLU A 120 -4.58 -1.01 9.94
N PHE A 121 -3.27 -0.85 9.86
CA PHE A 121 -2.40 -1.67 9.01
C PHE A 121 -2.43 -3.14 9.41
N SER A 122 -2.38 -3.42 10.70
CA SER A 122 -2.48 -4.78 11.23
C SER A 122 -3.82 -5.42 10.87
N ASP A 123 -4.91 -4.70 11.06
CA ASP A 123 -6.26 -5.17 10.74
C ASP A 123 -6.43 -5.41 9.24
N TRP A 124 -5.95 -4.49 8.42
CA TRP A 124 -5.93 -4.62 6.96
C TRP A 124 -5.15 -5.87 6.50
N LYS A 125 -3.98 -6.12 7.09
CA LYS A 125 -3.16 -7.31 6.79
C LYS A 125 -3.89 -8.60 7.16
N ILE A 126 -4.53 -8.65 8.33
CA ILE A 126 -5.32 -9.81 8.77
C ILE A 126 -6.51 -10.04 7.83
N GLN A 127 -7.23 -8.99 7.45
CA GLN A 127 -8.35 -9.10 6.50
C GLN A 127 -7.88 -9.58 5.13
N GLY A 128 -6.77 -9.06 4.61
CA GLY A 128 -6.17 -9.52 3.36
C GLY A 128 -5.77 -11.00 3.39
N GLN A 129 -5.20 -11.46 4.50
CA GLN A 129 -4.86 -12.88 4.67
C GLN A 129 -6.11 -13.77 4.73
N LYS A 130 -7.16 -13.33 5.44
CA LYS A 130 -8.45 -14.05 5.48
C LYS A 130 -9.09 -14.13 4.11
N PHE A 131 -9.10 -13.01 3.38
CA PHE A 131 -9.61 -12.95 2.02
C PHE A 131 -8.85 -13.87 1.08
N GLY A 132 -7.52 -13.87 1.10
CA GLY A 132 -6.72 -14.76 0.28
C GLY A 132 -6.94 -16.26 0.57
N LYS A 133 -7.15 -16.61 1.84
CA LYS A 133 -7.52 -17.99 2.21
C LYS A 133 -8.90 -18.37 1.67
N LEU A 134 -9.89 -17.48 1.82
CA LEU A 134 -11.24 -17.71 1.31
C LEU A 134 -11.23 -17.85 -0.21
N GLN A 135 -10.52 -16.97 -0.92
CA GLN A 135 -10.38 -17.02 -2.36
C GLN A 135 -9.77 -18.34 -2.83
N LYS A 136 -8.72 -18.83 -2.15
CA LYS A 136 -8.10 -20.12 -2.46
C LYS A 136 -9.10 -21.28 -2.31
N ILE A 137 -9.81 -21.33 -1.19
CA ILE A 137 -10.80 -22.38 -0.90
C ILE A 137 -11.92 -22.34 -1.94
N THR A 138 -12.46 -21.15 -2.24
CA THR A 138 -13.51 -20.96 -3.25
C THR A 138 -13.04 -21.43 -4.63
N GLY A 139 -11.81 -21.10 -5.03
CA GLY A 139 -11.23 -21.59 -6.28
C GLY A 139 -11.16 -23.10 -6.38
N GLU A 140 -10.82 -23.81 -5.30
CA GLU A 140 -10.82 -25.27 -5.28
C GLU A 140 -12.23 -25.85 -5.40
N PHE A 141 -13.24 -25.23 -4.79
CA PHE A 141 -14.64 -25.64 -4.97
C PHE A 141 -15.12 -25.44 -6.42
N ILE A 142 -14.83 -24.29 -7.03
CA ILE A 142 -15.15 -24.02 -8.44
C ILE A 142 -14.53 -25.10 -9.33
N LYS A 143 -13.24 -25.40 -9.16
CA LYS A 143 -12.56 -26.46 -9.91
C LYS A 143 -13.26 -27.82 -9.77
N ALA A 144 -13.64 -28.18 -8.56
CA ALA A 144 -14.33 -29.46 -8.31
C ALA A 144 -15.69 -29.54 -9.03
N ILE A 145 -16.48 -28.46 -9.01
CA ILE A 145 -17.77 -28.41 -9.72
C ILE A 145 -17.56 -28.51 -11.24
N VAL A 146 -16.62 -27.71 -11.78
CA VAL A 146 -16.28 -27.71 -13.21
C VAL A 146 -15.85 -29.13 -13.64
N MET A 147 -14.91 -29.73 -12.94
CA MET A 147 -14.42 -31.08 -13.27
C MET A 147 -15.54 -32.13 -13.26
N LYS A 148 -16.49 -32.03 -12.32
CA LYS A 148 -17.66 -32.93 -12.27
C LYS A 148 -18.56 -32.72 -13.49
N LYS A 149 -18.79 -31.47 -13.91
CA LYS A 149 -19.69 -31.14 -15.04
C LYS A 149 -19.12 -31.54 -16.40
N ILE A 150 -17.81 -31.39 -16.60
CA ILE A 150 -17.16 -31.71 -17.90
C ILE A 150 -16.67 -33.15 -18.02
N LYS A 151 -16.92 -33.98 -17.01
CA LYS A 151 -16.48 -35.37 -17.00
C LYS A 151 -16.94 -36.10 -18.26
N GLY A 152 -15.99 -36.64 -19.04
CA GLY A 152 -16.26 -37.36 -20.29
C GLY A 152 -16.45 -36.45 -21.50
N GLN A 153 -16.29 -35.18 -21.39
CA GLN A 153 -16.33 -34.22 -22.50
C GLN A 153 -14.89 -33.77 -22.87
N ASN A 154 -14.67 -33.50 -24.17
CA ASN A 154 -13.39 -32.96 -24.65
C ASN A 154 -13.41 -31.44 -24.55
N ILE A 155 -13.20 -30.92 -23.32
CA ILE A 155 -13.23 -29.50 -22.98
C ILE A 155 -11.93 -29.14 -22.28
N GLN A 156 -11.26 -28.08 -22.76
CA GLN A 156 -10.14 -27.44 -22.06
C GLN A 156 -10.69 -26.28 -21.25
N TRP A 157 -10.12 -26.07 -20.06
CA TRP A 157 -10.54 -24.98 -19.19
C TRP A 157 -9.40 -24.48 -18.31
N GLN A 158 -9.48 -23.21 -17.92
CA GLN A 158 -8.56 -22.56 -17.00
C GLN A 158 -9.35 -21.67 -16.07
N LEU A 159 -8.98 -21.66 -14.78
CA LEU A 159 -9.53 -20.76 -13.80
C LEU A 159 -8.46 -19.74 -13.39
N GLU A 160 -8.74 -18.49 -13.64
CA GLU A 160 -7.92 -17.35 -13.22
C GLU A 160 -8.61 -16.62 -12.08
N THR A 161 -7.84 -15.85 -11.31
CA THR A 161 -8.35 -15.10 -10.17
C THR A 161 -8.05 -13.62 -10.42
N ASP A 162 -9.10 -12.83 -10.43
CA ASP A 162 -9.03 -11.38 -10.38
C ASP A 162 -9.35 -10.88 -8.95
N ALA A 163 -9.12 -9.62 -8.66
CA ALA A 163 -9.20 -9.04 -7.30
C ALA A 163 -10.46 -9.41 -6.51
N SER A 164 -11.63 -9.55 -7.17
CA SER A 164 -12.92 -9.84 -6.53
C SER A 164 -13.72 -10.96 -7.19
N HIS A 165 -13.23 -11.49 -8.30
CA HIS A 165 -13.93 -12.49 -9.11
C HIS A 165 -13.00 -13.61 -9.54
N PHE A 166 -13.58 -14.72 -9.98
CA PHE A 166 -12.87 -15.74 -10.75
C PHE A 166 -13.27 -15.60 -12.21
N VAL A 167 -12.32 -15.87 -13.09
CA VAL A 167 -12.55 -15.91 -14.54
C VAL A 167 -12.35 -17.33 -15.01
N LEU A 168 -13.44 -17.98 -15.42
CA LEU A 168 -13.40 -19.34 -15.98
C LEU A 168 -13.35 -19.25 -17.51
N LEU A 169 -12.22 -19.65 -18.07
CA LEU A 169 -12.01 -19.76 -19.50
C LEU A 169 -12.33 -21.18 -19.94
N VAL A 170 -13.18 -21.34 -20.92
CA VAL A 170 -13.62 -22.66 -21.45
C VAL A 170 -13.40 -22.71 -22.95
N GLU A 171 -12.73 -23.75 -23.42
CA GLU A 171 -12.49 -23.99 -24.83
C GLU A 171 -13.10 -25.32 -25.27
N LYS A 172 -14.02 -25.28 -26.26
CA LYS A 172 -14.72 -26.45 -26.80
C LYS A 172 -14.85 -26.29 -28.31
N ASN A 173 -14.47 -27.31 -29.06
CA ASN A 173 -14.61 -27.32 -30.52
C ASN A 173 -14.01 -26.09 -31.24
N GLY A 174 -12.89 -25.55 -30.73
CA GLY A 174 -12.24 -24.35 -31.28
C GLY A 174 -12.93 -23.02 -30.90
N GLY A 175 -14.02 -23.04 -30.15
CA GLY A 175 -14.66 -21.85 -29.59
C GLY A 175 -14.21 -21.62 -28.16
N ARG A 176 -13.87 -20.35 -27.82
CA ARG A 176 -13.49 -19.92 -26.47
C ARG A 176 -14.61 -19.07 -25.86
N LYS A 177 -14.97 -19.39 -24.60
CA LYS A 177 -15.90 -18.59 -23.79
C LYS A 177 -15.27 -18.22 -22.47
N GLU A 178 -15.64 -17.08 -21.96
CA GLU A 178 -15.20 -16.54 -20.68
C GLU A 178 -16.43 -16.31 -19.79
N TYR A 179 -16.34 -16.77 -18.53
CA TYR A 179 -17.37 -16.59 -17.53
C TYR A 179 -16.75 -15.92 -16.29
N GLN A 180 -17.35 -14.81 -15.87
CA GLN A 180 -17.01 -14.17 -14.60
C GLN A 180 -17.85 -14.80 -13.49
N ILE A 181 -17.20 -15.21 -12.40
CA ILE A 181 -17.81 -15.91 -11.27
C ILE A 181 -17.52 -15.11 -10.00
N SER A 182 -18.56 -14.64 -9.31
CA SER A 182 -18.41 -13.93 -8.05
C SER A 182 -18.04 -14.88 -6.92
N MET A 183 -17.27 -14.41 -5.94
CA MET A 183 -16.95 -15.20 -4.75
C MET A 183 -18.18 -15.50 -3.89
N ALA A 184 -19.20 -14.64 -3.93
CA ALA A 184 -20.39 -14.79 -3.09
C ALA A 184 -21.34 -15.88 -3.62
N ASP A 185 -21.55 -15.91 -4.94
CA ASP A 185 -22.56 -16.74 -5.58
C ASP A 185 -21.99 -17.85 -6.49
N PHE A 186 -20.69 -18.20 -6.29
CA PHE A 186 -19.93 -19.07 -7.17
C PHE A 186 -20.60 -20.42 -7.47
N VAL A 187 -21.26 -21.01 -6.48
CA VAL A 187 -21.94 -22.31 -6.68
C VAL A 187 -23.03 -22.18 -7.72
N SER A 188 -23.96 -21.22 -7.52
CA SER A 188 -25.10 -21.03 -8.41
C SER A 188 -24.67 -20.56 -9.81
N GLU A 189 -23.63 -19.76 -9.89
CA GLU A 189 -23.10 -19.25 -11.17
C GLU A 189 -22.42 -20.36 -11.97
N VAL A 190 -21.56 -21.18 -11.35
CA VAL A 190 -20.90 -22.30 -12.03
C VAL A 190 -21.89 -23.40 -12.41
N GLU A 191 -22.92 -23.66 -11.59
CA GLU A 191 -23.95 -24.63 -11.91
C GLU A 191 -24.79 -24.26 -13.14
N LYS A 192 -24.99 -22.99 -13.41
CA LYS A 192 -25.71 -22.48 -14.60
C LYS A 192 -24.91 -22.51 -15.89
N ILE A 193 -23.58 -22.68 -15.82
CA ILE A 193 -22.73 -22.73 -17.02
C ILE A 193 -23.04 -24.01 -17.79
N GLU A 194 -23.42 -23.87 -19.04
CA GLU A 194 -23.55 -24.96 -20.00
C GLU A 194 -22.24 -25.15 -20.77
N PHE A 195 -21.61 -26.29 -20.61
CA PHE A 195 -20.32 -26.66 -21.21
C PHE A 195 -20.47 -27.33 -22.56
#